data_b62e6e0dbb91ddd42cc7cad80002ef0f
#
_entry.id   b62e6e0dbb91ddd42cc7cad80002ef0f
#
_cell.length_a   1.000
_cell.length_b   1.000
_cell.length_c   1.000
_cell.angle_alpha   90.00
_cell.angle_beta   90.00
_cell.angle_gamma   90.00
#
_symmetry.space_group_name_H-M   'P 1'
#
loop_
_entity.id
_entity.type
_entity.pdbx_description
1 polymer ?
#
loop_
_entity_poly.entity_id
_entity_poly.type
_entity_poly.pdbx_seq_one_letter_code
_entity_poly.pdbx_strand_id
1 'polypeptide(L)'
;KRGWNTIVGFQTRNVPHRAHEYLQKTALELVDGLLVHPLIGWKKQGDYSPEAIIKGYEALIEHYYPSDRVMLAALTTQMRYAGPREAVFHAIIRKNHGCSHFIVGGDHAGVGGYYETYDAHKIFDEIKKLGITIVKLMRPHYCKKCDHIVSEKTCPHGDAHKFEVSGTLMRKMISEGETPPKEQMREEVAKSLTKEALN
;
A
#
# COMPACT_ATOMS: atom_id res chain seq x y z
N LYS A 1 1.04 23.51 1.92
CA LYS A 1 0.50 24.19 3.12
C LYS A 1 -1.01 23.94 3.14
N ARG A 2 -1.39 22.72 3.50
CA ARG A 2 -2.78 22.24 3.45
C ARG A 2 -3.52 22.36 4.80
N GLY A 3 -2.85 22.90 5.83
CA GLY A 3 -3.44 23.07 7.16
C GLY A 3 -3.65 21.77 7.93
N TRP A 4 -3.00 20.67 7.56
CA TRP A 4 -3.10 19.38 8.25
C TRP A 4 -2.26 19.40 9.53
N ASN A 5 -2.84 18.94 10.64
CA ASN A 5 -2.16 18.71 11.91
C ASN A 5 -1.70 17.26 12.06
N THR A 6 -2.44 16.33 11.47
CA THR A 6 -2.16 14.91 11.52
C THR A 6 -2.07 14.33 10.10
N ILE A 7 -1.02 13.55 9.84
CA ILE A 7 -0.75 12.97 8.53
C ILE A 7 -0.40 11.50 8.70
N VAL A 8 -1.06 10.64 7.93
CA VAL A 8 -0.65 9.24 7.83
C VAL A 8 0.21 9.01 6.59
N GLY A 9 1.37 8.39 6.78
CA GLY A 9 2.25 7.96 5.69
C GLY A 9 1.89 6.56 5.19
N PHE A 10 1.83 6.39 3.88
CA PHE A 10 1.71 5.10 3.22
C PHE A 10 2.92 4.82 2.35
N GLN A 11 3.61 3.71 2.63
CA GLN A 11 4.75 3.24 1.85
C GLN A 11 4.29 2.17 0.85
N THR A 12 4.83 2.23 -0.35
CA THR A 12 4.61 1.19 -1.37
C THR A 12 5.78 1.11 -2.35
N ARG A 13 5.91 -0.03 -3.03
CA ARG A 13 6.75 -0.27 -4.19
C ARG A 13 5.95 -0.77 -5.40
N ASN A 14 4.64 -0.85 -5.23
CA ASN A 14 3.73 -1.40 -6.23
C ASN A 14 2.80 -0.31 -6.77
N VAL A 15 2.27 -0.52 -7.95
CA VAL A 15 1.10 0.23 -8.43
C VAL A 15 -0.07 0.02 -7.47
N PRO A 16 -1.00 0.99 -7.35
CA PRO A 16 -2.12 0.85 -6.44
C PRO A 16 -3.08 -0.25 -6.88
N HIS A 17 -3.57 -0.98 -5.90
CA HIS A 17 -4.65 -1.94 -6.06
C HIS A 17 -5.69 -1.72 -4.95
N ARG A 18 -6.85 -2.39 -5.08
CA ARG A 18 -7.99 -2.18 -4.18
C ARG A 18 -7.66 -2.39 -2.69
N ALA A 19 -6.76 -3.32 -2.37
CA ALA A 19 -6.30 -3.50 -1.00
C ALA A 19 -5.47 -2.30 -0.48
N HIS A 20 -4.63 -1.68 -1.32
CA HIS A 20 -3.94 -0.44 -0.94
C HIS A 20 -4.93 0.70 -0.71
N GLU A 21 -5.89 0.88 -1.62
CA GLU A 21 -6.96 1.88 -1.49
C GLU A 21 -7.72 1.72 -0.17
N TYR A 22 -8.09 0.47 0.19
CA TYR A 22 -8.76 0.16 1.44
C TYR A 22 -7.95 0.58 2.67
N LEU A 23 -6.67 0.19 2.74
CA LEU A 23 -5.78 0.55 3.85
C LEU A 23 -5.63 2.06 3.98
N GLN A 24 -5.44 2.75 2.87
CA GLN A 24 -5.27 4.20 2.80
C GLN A 24 -6.52 4.93 3.27
N LYS A 25 -7.69 4.57 2.76
CA LYS A 25 -8.96 5.19 3.14
C LYS A 25 -9.34 4.90 4.59
N THR A 26 -9.13 3.68 5.07
CA THR A 26 -9.35 3.32 6.48
C THR A 26 -8.48 4.17 7.42
N ALA A 27 -7.21 4.38 7.07
CA ALA A 27 -6.33 5.20 7.89
C ALA A 27 -6.62 6.70 7.75
N LEU A 28 -7.10 7.16 6.60
CA LEU A 28 -7.45 8.56 6.36
C LEU A 28 -8.62 9.02 7.24
N GLU A 29 -9.53 8.12 7.64
CA GLU A 29 -10.61 8.44 8.59
C GLU A 29 -10.09 8.84 10.00
N LEU A 30 -8.82 8.57 10.31
CA LEU A 30 -8.22 8.82 11.63
C LEU A 30 -7.39 10.12 11.66
N VAL A 31 -7.15 10.76 10.51
CA VAL A 31 -6.18 11.87 10.37
C VAL A 31 -6.67 12.90 9.33
N ASP A 32 -6.01 14.07 9.30
CA ASP A 32 -6.37 15.15 8.38
C ASP A 32 -5.95 14.88 6.94
N GLY A 33 -4.85 14.14 6.75
CA GLY A 33 -4.32 13.91 5.41
C GLY A 33 -3.48 12.64 5.26
N LEU A 34 -3.36 12.19 4.02
CA LEU A 34 -2.60 11.01 3.61
C LEU A 34 -1.41 11.43 2.75
N LEU A 35 -0.21 11.00 3.12
CA LEU A 35 0.96 11.03 2.27
C LEU A 35 1.16 9.65 1.62
N VAL A 36 0.83 9.54 0.34
CA VAL A 36 1.23 8.40 -0.49
C VAL A 36 2.69 8.61 -0.90
N HIS A 37 3.59 7.77 -0.41
CA HIS A 37 5.03 7.96 -0.52
C HIS A 37 5.71 6.73 -1.12
N PRO A 38 5.53 6.48 -2.44
CA PRO A 38 6.10 5.34 -3.13
C PRO A 38 7.62 5.42 -3.21
N LEU A 39 8.23 4.26 -3.12
CA LEU A 39 9.66 4.03 -3.25
C LEU A 39 10.00 3.91 -4.74
N ILE A 40 10.84 4.82 -5.25
CA ILE A 40 11.25 4.86 -6.66
C ILE A 40 12.74 4.55 -6.89
N GLY A 41 13.51 4.29 -5.84
CA GLY A 41 14.89 3.83 -5.97
C GLY A 41 14.96 2.38 -6.47
N TRP A 42 16.14 1.78 -6.36
CA TRP A 42 16.38 0.42 -6.83
C TRP A 42 15.40 -0.60 -6.23
N LYS A 43 14.89 -1.47 -7.09
CA LYS A 43 14.04 -2.62 -6.78
C LYS A 43 14.51 -3.81 -7.57
N LYS A 44 14.18 -5.02 -7.12
CA LYS A 44 14.51 -6.24 -7.86
C LYS A 44 13.80 -6.29 -9.21
N GLN A 45 14.38 -7.04 -10.14
CA GLN A 45 13.75 -7.34 -11.42
C GLN A 45 12.33 -7.93 -11.24
N GLY A 46 11.40 -7.53 -12.10
CA GLY A 46 10.00 -7.93 -12.06
C GLY A 46 9.13 -7.12 -11.07
N ASP A 47 9.68 -6.12 -10.37
CA ASP A 47 8.90 -5.11 -9.68
C ASP A 47 8.51 -3.98 -10.66
N TYR A 48 7.48 -3.19 -10.32
CA TYR A 48 7.00 -2.11 -11.18
C TYR A 48 8.02 -1.00 -11.36
N SER A 49 8.07 -0.41 -12.56
CA SER A 49 8.87 0.77 -12.85
C SER A 49 8.41 1.98 -12.00
N PRO A 50 9.30 2.95 -11.73
CA PRO A 50 8.93 4.18 -11.04
C PRO A 50 7.77 4.91 -11.72
N GLU A 51 7.81 5.00 -13.04
CA GLU A 51 6.81 5.67 -13.88
C GLU A 51 5.43 5.02 -13.74
N ALA A 52 5.37 3.70 -13.80
CA ALA A 52 4.11 2.95 -13.65
C ALA A 52 3.49 3.18 -12.26
N ILE A 53 4.31 3.18 -11.21
CA ILE A 53 3.85 3.43 -9.84
C ILE A 53 3.25 4.84 -9.72
N ILE A 54 3.97 5.85 -10.21
CA ILE A 54 3.51 7.26 -10.12
C ILE A 54 2.23 7.46 -10.92
N LYS A 55 2.19 7.05 -12.20
CA LYS A 55 0.99 7.15 -13.04
C LYS A 55 -0.22 6.45 -12.44
N GLY A 56 -0.02 5.24 -11.88
CA GLY A 56 -1.10 4.51 -11.24
C GLY A 56 -1.65 5.25 -10.01
N TYR A 57 -0.79 5.86 -9.19
CA TYR A 57 -1.24 6.67 -8.04
C TYR A 57 -1.85 8.00 -8.43
N GLU A 58 -1.36 8.66 -9.48
CA GLU A 58 -2.00 9.86 -10.04
C GLU A 58 -3.43 9.54 -10.48
N ALA A 59 -3.63 8.49 -11.28
CA ALA A 59 -4.95 8.05 -11.70
C ALA A 59 -5.86 7.67 -10.52
N LEU A 60 -5.34 6.94 -9.52
CA LEU A 60 -6.12 6.60 -8.34
C LEU A 60 -6.54 7.83 -7.54
N ILE A 61 -5.64 8.78 -7.33
CA ILE A 61 -5.90 9.98 -6.53
C ILE A 61 -6.90 10.89 -7.26
N GLU A 62 -6.71 11.11 -8.55
CA GLU A 62 -7.58 11.96 -9.36
C GLU A 62 -9.05 11.52 -9.32
N HIS A 63 -9.29 10.20 -9.41
CA HIS A 63 -10.65 9.67 -9.58
C HIS A 63 -11.30 9.22 -8.26
N TYR A 64 -10.52 8.93 -7.21
CA TYR A 64 -11.03 8.22 -6.03
C TYR A 64 -10.71 8.85 -4.68
N TYR A 65 -10.03 10.01 -4.65
CA TYR A 65 -9.72 10.72 -3.41
C TYR A 65 -10.11 12.20 -3.48
N PRO A 66 -10.49 12.80 -2.33
CA PRO A 66 -10.58 14.25 -2.24
C PRO A 66 -9.20 14.87 -2.45
N SER A 67 -9.09 15.82 -3.38
CA SER A 67 -7.81 16.41 -3.80
C SER A 67 -7.07 17.19 -2.71
N ASP A 68 -7.82 17.66 -1.70
CA ASP A 68 -7.31 18.39 -0.54
C ASP A 68 -6.83 17.48 0.60
N ARG A 69 -7.09 16.16 0.54
CA ARG A 69 -6.78 15.18 1.59
C ARG A 69 -5.62 14.26 1.28
N VAL A 70 -5.11 14.22 0.07
CA VAL A 70 -4.03 13.32 -0.34
C VAL A 70 -2.89 14.08 -0.98
N MET A 71 -1.66 13.69 -0.67
CA MET A 71 -0.44 14.13 -1.32
C MET A 71 0.32 12.92 -1.83
N LEU A 72 0.76 12.97 -3.09
CA LEU A 72 1.70 12.02 -3.67
C LEU A 72 3.10 12.64 -3.66
N ALA A 73 4.08 11.93 -3.13
CA ALA A 73 5.49 12.33 -3.18
C ALA A 73 6.38 11.10 -3.35
N ALA A 74 7.33 11.15 -4.27
CA ALA A 74 8.24 10.05 -4.53
C ALA A 74 9.42 10.04 -3.53
N LEU A 75 9.80 8.84 -3.07
CA LEU A 75 10.95 8.62 -2.19
C LEU A 75 12.07 7.91 -2.93
N THR A 76 13.19 8.58 -3.15
CA THR A 76 14.38 8.06 -3.84
C THR A 76 15.24 7.20 -2.90
N THR A 77 14.69 6.13 -2.34
CA THR A 77 15.47 5.15 -1.56
C THR A 77 15.29 3.75 -2.13
N GLN A 78 16.21 2.87 -1.78
CA GLN A 78 16.23 1.49 -2.26
C GLN A 78 15.33 0.61 -1.39
N MET A 79 14.72 -0.41 -2.01
CA MET A 79 14.06 -1.49 -1.30
C MET A 79 15.10 -2.49 -0.77
N ARG A 80 14.98 -2.90 0.49
CA ARG A 80 15.92 -3.83 1.16
C ARG A 80 15.34 -5.22 1.37
N TYR A 81 14.02 -5.37 1.24
CA TYR A 81 13.28 -6.62 1.43
C TYR A 81 13.54 -7.26 2.81
N ALA A 82 13.74 -6.41 3.83
CA ALA A 82 14.13 -6.81 5.19
C ALA A 82 12.92 -6.92 6.16
N GLY A 83 11.69 -7.02 5.63
CA GLY A 83 10.47 -7.27 6.39
C GLY A 83 10.28 -6.33 7.58
N PRO A 84 10.16 -6.87 8.82
CA PRO A 84 9.90 -6.07 10.02
C PRO A 84 10.91 -4.93 10.26
N ARG A 85 12.21 -5.18 10.04
CA ARG A 85 13.25 -4.14 10.21
C ARG A 85 13.09 -3.02 9.20
N GLU A 86 12.72 -3.34 7.97
CA GLU A 86 12.46 -2.33 6.95
C GLU A 86 11.17 -1.56 7.23
N ALA A 87 10.16 -2.18 7.84
CA ALA A 87 8.96 -1.49 8.30
C ALA A 87 9.30 -0.39 9.32
N VAL A 88 10.21 -0.66 10.27
CA VAL A 88 10.72 0.33 11.23
C VAL A 88 11.45 1.46 10.51
N PHE A 89 12.35 1.14 9.59
CA PHE A 89 13.06 2.13 8.76
C PHE A 89 12.07 3.02 7.99
N HIS A 90 11.05 2.43 7.37
CA HIS A 90 10.03 3.17 6.67
C HIS A 90 9.21 4.09 7.57
N ALA A 91 8.90 3.67 8.79
CA ALA A 91 8.22 4.50 9.78
C ALA A 91 9.06 5.72 10.19
N ILE A 92 10.37 5.52 10.44
CA ILE A 92 11.30 6.60 10.78
C ILE A 92 11.39 7.62 9.64
N ILE A 93 11.48 7.16 8.39
CA ILE A 93 11.49 8.06 7.23
C ILE A 93 10.22 8.91 7.22
N ARG A 94 9.04 8.32 7.37
CA ARG A 94 7.77 9.08 7.32
C ARG A 94 7.65 10.05 8.48
N LYS A 95 8.10 9.67 9.67
CA LYS A 95 8.25 10.61 10.79
C LYS A 95 9.11 11.82 10.40
N ASN A 96 10.26 11.59 9.80
CA ASN A 96 11.19 12.66 9.37
C ASN A 96 10.60 13.52 8.24
N HIS A 97 9.62 13.03 7.50
CA HIS A 97 8.83 13.80 6.52
C HIS A 97 7.57 14.44 7.11
N GLY A 98 7.45 14.48 8.44
CA GLY A 98 6.36 15.16 9.13
C GLY A 98 5.08 14.33 9.34
N CYS A 99 5.09 13.02 9.05
CA CYS A 99 3.95 12.17 9.34
C CYS A 99 3.82 11.92 10.86
N SER A 100 2.62 12.06 11.38
CA SER A 100 2.25 11.69 12.76
C SER A 100 1.87 10.22 12.88
N HIS A 101 1.45 9.59 11.76
CA HIS A 101 0.98 8.21 11.69
C HIS A 101 1.63 7.49 10.51
N PHE A 102 1.75 6.16 10.62
CA PHE A 102 2.28 5.32 9.55
C PHE A 102 1.50 4.01 9.44
N ILE A 103 1.05 3.68 8.21
CA ILE A 103 0.32 2.44 7.93
C ILE A 103 1.29 1.28 7.84
N VAL A 104 1.02 0.23 8.63
CA VAL A 104 1.69 -1.06 8.52
C VAL A 104 0.63 -2.12 8.24
N GLY A 105 0.63 -2.64 7.02
CA GLY A 105 -0.21 -3.75 6.60
C GLY A 105 0.42 -5.10 6.89
N GLY A 106 -0.27 -6.17 6.54
CA GLY A 106 0.32 -7.51 6.52
C GLY A 106 1.42 -7.63 5.47
N ASP A 107 2.45 -8.43 5.73
CA ASP A 107 3.60 -8.66 4.84
C ASP A 107 4.33 -7.37 4.39
N HIS A 108 4.52 -6.45 5.31
CA HIS A 108 5.19 -5.18 5.03
C HIS A 108 6.67 -5.40 4.69
N ALA A 109 7.08 -5.04 3.47
CA ALA A 109 8.45 -5.16 2.95
C ALA A 109 9.02 -6.59 2.98
N GLY A 110 8.16 -7.60 3.02
CA GLY A 110 8.57 -8.99 2.94
C GLY A 110 8.94 -9.43 1.53
N VAL A 111 9.61 -10.58 1.45
CA VAL A 111 9.96 -11.27 0.21
C VAL A 111 10.06 -12.78 0.47
N GLY A 112 9.65 -13.60 -0.50
CA GLY A 112 9.93 -15.02 -0.54
C GLY A 112 9.42 -15.86 0.64
N GLY A 113 8.49 -15.36 1.45
CA GLY A 113 7.95 -16.10 2.59
C GLY A 113 8.89 -16.21 3.80
N TYR A 114 9.96 -15.40 3.88
CA TYR A 114 10.89 -15.39 5.02
C TYR A 114 10.29 -14.86 6.33
N TYR A 115 9.19 -14.14 6.25
CA TYR A 115 8.53 -13.50 7.38
C TYR A 115 7.06 -13.91 7.42
N GLU A 116 6.53 -14.06 8.62
CA GLU A 116 5.10 -14.25 8.83
C GLU A 116 4.31 -12.99 8.48
N THR A 117 3.04 -13.17 8.11
CA THR A 117 2.19 -12.07 7.60
C THR A 117 2.18 -10.83 8.51
N TYR A 118 2.25 -11.01 9.83
CA TYR A 118 2.15 -9.91 10.79
C TYR A 118 3.42 -9.68 11.63
N ASP A 119 4.57 -10.19 11.21
CA ASP A 119 5.82 -9.96 11.92
C ASP A 119 6.20 -8.47 11.96
N ALA A 120 5.83 -7.71 10.91
CA ALA A 120 5.97 -6.27 10.91
C ALA A 120 5.09 -5.58 11.96
N HIS A 121 3.97 -6.17 12.37
CA HIS A 121 3.16 -5.65 13.48
C HIS A 121 3.83 -5.91 14.83
N LYS A 122 4.40 -7.13 15.01
CA LYS A 122 5.01 -7.58 16.27
C LYS A 122 6.22 -6.73 16.65
N ILE A 123 7.12 -6.41 15.70
CA ILE A 123 8.31 -5.61 15.98
C ILE A 123 7.99 -4.24 16.59
N PHE A 124 6.88 -3.63 16.20
CA PHE A 124 6.46 -2.34 16.77
C PHE A 124 5.90 -2.45 18.20
N ASP A 125 5.54 -3.64 18.69
CA ASP A 125 5.15 -3.82 20.09
C ASP A 125 6.37 -3.78 21.03
N GLU A 126 7.56 -4.09 20.51
CA GLU A 126 8.82 -4.04 21.23
C GLU A 126 9.43 -2.62 21.30
N ILE A 127 9.06 -1.73 20.37
CA ILE A 127 9.64 -0.39 20.23
C ILE A 127 8.78 0.65 20.96
N LYS A 128 9.19 1.01 22.19
CA LYS A 128 8.38 1.89 23.07
C LYS A 128 8.33 3.37 22.70
N LYS A 129 9.29 3.92 21.95
CA LYS A 129 9.40 5.38 21.69
C LYS A 129 9.89 5.68 20.27
N LEU A 130 9.11 5.35 19.26
CA LEU A 130 9.46 5.68 17.87
C LEU A 130 9.11 7.15 17.52
N GLY A 131 8.13 7.74 18.21
CA GLY A 131 7.68 9.12 17.98
C GLY A 131 6.83 9.28 16.71
N ILE A 132 6.18 8.21 16.30
CA ILE A 132 5.15 8.15 15.26
C ILE A 132 4.16 7.05 15.64
N THR A 133 2.88 7.29 15.44
CA THR A 133 1.82 6.31 15.72
C THR A 133 1.74 5.28 14.60
N ILE A 134 1.80 4.00 14.95
CA ILE A 134 1.70 2.91 13.98
C ILE A 134 0.24 2.47 13.83
N VAL A 135 -0.29 2.62 12.63
CA VAL A 135 -1.63 2.17 12.28
C VAL A 135 -1.52 0.74 11.71
N LYS A 136 -1.69 -0.25 12.60
CA LYS A 136 -1.63 -1.67 12.23
C LYS A 136 -2.95 -2.08 11.61
N LEU A 137 -2.94 -2.42 10.34
CA LEU A 137 -4.13 -2.85 9.59
C LEU A 137 -3.97 -4.29 9.11
N MET A 138 -5.07 -5.06 9.21
CA MET A 138 -5.10 -6.43 8.73
C MET A 138 -5.00 -6.49 7.20
N ARG A 139 -4.51 -7.61 6.68
CA ARG A 139 -4.41 -7.85 5.24
C ARG A 139 -5.80 -7.83 4.60
N PRO A 140 -6.07 -6.92 3.65
CA PRO A 140 -7.37 -6.88 3.01
C PRO A 140 -7.52 -7.95 1.93
N HIS A 141 -8.76 -8.40 1.72
CA HIS A 141 -9.15 -9.28 0.63
C HIS A 141 -10.51 -8.85 0.08
N TYR A 142 -10.84 -9.28 -1.12
CA TYR A 142 -12.19 -9.13 -1.65
C TYR A 142 -13.07 -10.26 -1.14
N CYS A 143 -14.22 -9.93 -0.59
CA CYS A 143 -15.22 -10.91 -0.18
C CYS A 143 -16.36 -10.97 -1.20
N LYS A 144 -16.55 -12.11 -1.86
CA LYS A 144 -17.59 -12.33 -2.87
C LYS A 144 -19.01 -12.12 -2.34
N LYS A 145 -19.23 -12.37 -1.05
CA LYS A 145 -20.55 -12.21 -0.42
C LYS A 145 -20.83 -10.80 0.05
N CYS A 146 -19.79 -10.07 0.50
CA CYS A 146 -19.89 -8.63 0.80
C CYS A 146 -19.83 -7.75 -0.45
N ASP A 147 -19.34 -8.29 -1.57
CA ASP A 147 -19.09 -7.59 -2.84
C ASP A 147 -18.17 -6.37 -2.72
N HIS A 148 -17.20 -6.43 -1.78
CA HIS A 148 -16.18 -5.36 -1.60
C HIS A 148 -14.94 -5.84 -0.85
N ILE A 149 -13.95 -4.93 -0.74
CA ILE A 149 -12.72 -5.19 0.00
C ILE A 149 -12.99 -5.09 1.49
N VAL A 150 -12.56 -6.11 2.23
CA VAL A 150 -12.71 -6.27 3.68
C VAL A 150 -11.42 -6.81 4.28
N SER A 151 -11.38 -6.89 5.60
CA SER A 151 -10.34 -7.63 6.32
C SER A 151 -10.97 -8.69 7.23
N GLU A 152 -10.15 -9.55 7.83
CA GLU A 152 -10.61 -10.54 8.81
C GLU A 152 -11.29 -9.93 10.05
N LYS A 153 -11.01 -8.64 10.35
CA LYS A 153 -11.69 -7.89 11.41
C LYS A 153 -13.07 -7.36 11.03
N THR A 154 -13.32 -7.19 9.73
CA THR A 154 -14.52 -6.47 9.25
C THR A 154 -15.47 -7.35 8.45
N CYS A 155 -15.09 -8.61 8.17
CA CYS A 155 -15.89 -9.56 7.42
C CYS A 155 -16.26 -10.79 8.25
N PRO A 156 -17.55 -11.13 8.37
CA PRO A 156 -17.99 -12.35 9.08
C PRO A 156 -17.92 -13.61 8.23
N HIS A 157 -17.58 -13.52 6.93
CA HIS A 157 -17.61 -14.65 6.00
C HIS A 157 -16.29 -15.40 6.01
N GLY A 158 -16.38 -16.71 5.95
CA GLY A 158 -15.21 -17.60 5.90
C GLY A 158 -14.47 -17.60 4.55
N ASP A 159 -13.39 -18.37 4.50
CA ASP A 159 -12.44 -18.41 3.37
C ASP A 159 -13.07 -18.81 2.02
N ALA A 160 -14.17 -19.55 2.01
CA ALA A 160 -14.89 -19.92 0.78
C ALA A 160 -15.36 -18.71 -0.05
N HIS A 161 -15.53 -17.56 0.60
CA HIS A 161 -15.93 -16.30 -0.06
C HIS A 161 -14.78 -15.35 -0.32
N LYS A 162 -13.56 -15.70 0.11
CA LYS A 162 -12.37 -14.88 0.03
C LYS A 162 -11.73 -14.96 -1.36
N PHE A 163 -11.41 -13.80 -1.89
CA PHE A 163 -10.61 -13.67 -3.10
C PHE A 163 -9.42 -12.76 -2.79
N GLU A 164 -8.21 -13.34 -2.86
CA GLU A 164 -6.98 -12.63 -2.52
C GLU A 164 -6.65 -11.54 -3.55
N VAL A 165 -6.39 -10.33 -3.06
CA VAL A 165 -5.83 -9.26 -3.88
C VAL A 165 -4.31 -9.45 -3.93
N SER A 166 -3.81 -9.99 -5.03
CA SER A 166 -2.42 -10.43 -5.17
C SER A 166 -1.63 -9.54 -6.11
N GLY A 167 -0.65 -8.80 -5.57
CA GLY A 167 0.29 -8.01 -6.38
C GLY A 167 1.10 -8.88 -7.37
N THR A 168 1.38 -10.13 -7.03
CA THR A 168 2.07 -11.06 -7.92
C THR A 168 1.20 -11.47 -9.11
N LEU A 169 -0.06 -11.79 -8.85
CA LEU A 169 -1.00 -12.13 -9.93
C LEU A 169 -1.21 -10.94 -10.87
N MET A 170 -1.40 -9.73 -10.32
CA MET A 170 -1.56 -8.52 -11.13
C MET A 170 -0.33 -8.23 -11.98
N ARG A 171 0.90 -8.40 -11.46
CA ARG A 171 2.12 -8.25 -12.28
C ARG A 171 2.14 -9.23 -13.44
N LYS A 172 1.78 -10.50 -13.20
CA LYS A 172 1.70 -11.50 -14.25
C LYS A 172 0.70 -11.09 -15.33
N MET A 173 -0.54 -10.74 -14.96
CA MET A 173 -1.57 -10.32 -15.92
C MET A 173 -1.12 -9.11 -16.74
N ILE A 174 -0.56 -8.07 -16.10
CA ILE A 174 -0.07 -6.88 -16.80
C ILE A 174 1.07 -7.23 -17.77
N SER A 175 2.02 -8.10 -17.38
CA SER A 175 3.11 -8.53 -18.26
C SER A 175 2.61 -9.31 -19.48
N GLU A 176 1.51 -10.04 -19.35
CA GLU A 176 0.84 -10.78 -20.41
C GLU A 176 -0.10 -9.88 -21.25
N GLY A 177 -0.24 -8.59 -20.86
CA GLY A 177 -1.12 -7.62 -21.53
C GLY A 177 -2.60 -7.79 -21.17
N GLU A 178 -2.88 -8.51 -20.09
CA GLU A 178 -4.22 -8.70 -19.55
C GLU A 178 -4.58 -7.57 -18.58
N THR A 179 -5.85 -7.21 -18.54
CA THR A 179 -6.38 -6.22 -17.60
C THR A 179 -6.78 -6.91 -16.29
N PRO A 180 -6.22 -6.51 -15.13
CA PRO A 180 -6.66 -7.03 -13.85
C PRO A 180 -8.15 -6.79 -13.59
N PRO A 181 -8.86 -7.74 -12.95
CA PRO A 181 -10.28 -7.60 -12.67
C PRO A 181 -10.55 -6.40 -11.72
N LYS A 182 -11.73 -5.79 -11.84
CA LYS A 182 -12.16 -4.62 -11.04
C LYS A 182 -12.14 -4.84 -9.52
N GLU A 183 -12.25 -6.08 -9.07
CA GLU A 183 -12.13 -6.50 -7.69
C GLU A 183 -10.70 -6.33 -7.16
N GLN A 184 -9.71 -6.33 -8.03
CA GLN A 184 -8.31 -6.17 -7.68
C GLN A 184 -7.76 -4.76 -7.96
N MET A 185 -8.14 -4.15 -9.07
CA MET A 185 -7.61 -2.85 -9.52
C MET A 185 -8.74 -1.98 -10.09
N ARG A 186 -8.64 -0.66 -9.88
CA ARG A 186 -9.52 0.30 -10.53
C ARG A 186 -9.22 0.36 -12.03
N GLU A 187 -10.27 0.54 -12.84
CA GLU A 187 -10.15 0.56 -14.28
C GLU A 187 -9.23 1.68 -14.78
N GLU A 188 -9.33 2.87 -14.20
CA GLU A 188 -8.51 4.04 -14.53
C GLU A 188 -7.03 3.79 -14.21
N VAL A 189 -6.76 3.09 -13.10
CA VAL A 189 -5.39 2.66 -12.77
C VAL A 189 -4.90 1.65 -13.78
N ALA A 190 -5.68 0.62 -14.12
CA ALA A 190 -5.30 -0.37 -15.12
C ALA A 190 -5.01 0.27 -16.49
N LYS A 191 -5.83 1.22 -16.92
CA LYS A 191 -5.64 1.97 -18.18
C LYS A 191 -4.39 2.85 -18.18
N SER A 192 -3.94 3.32 -17.00
CA SER A 192 -2.71 4.13 -16.89
C SER A 192 -1.43 3.32 -17.04
N LEU A 193 -1.51 1.98 -17.01
CA LEU A 193 -0.36 1.08 -17.10
C LEU A 193 -0.13 0.62 -18.53
N THR A 194 1.12 0.54 -18.93
CA THR A 194 1.56 -0.03 -20.21
C THR A 194 2.17 -1.41 -20.00
N LYS A 195 2.41 -2.16 -21.08
CA LYS A 195 3.14 -3.44 -21.02
C LYS A 195 4.55 -3.30 -20.44
N GLU A 196 5.15 -2.11 -20.55
CA GLU A 196 6.49 -1.76 -20.03
C GLU A 196 6.44 -1.32 -18.55
N ALA A 197 5.34 -1.61 -17.84
CA ALA A 197 5.18 -1.21 -16.44
C ALA A 197 6.12 -1.94 -15.45
N LEU A 198 6.79 -3.01 -15.89
CA LEU A 198 7.72 -3.80 -15.07
C LEU A 198 9.18 -3.51 -15.46
N ASN A 199 10.07 -3.53 -14.45
CA ASN A 199 11.53 -3.43 -14.64
C ASN A 199 12.12 -4.77 -15.09
#